data_af6a08b12eb42ad953fec54b2d982f52
#
_entry.id   af6a08b12eb42ad953fec54b2d982f52
#
_cell.length_a   1.000
_cell.length_b   1.000
_cell.length_c   1.000
_cell.angle_alpha   90.00
_cell.angle_beta   90.00
_cell.angle_gamma   90.00
#
_symmetry.space_group_name_H-M   'P 1'
#
loop_
_entity.id
_entity.type
_entity.pdbx_description
1 polymer ?
#
loop_
_entity_poly.entity_id
_entity_poly.type
_entity_poly.pdbx_seq_one_letter_code
_entity_poly.pdbx_strand_id
1 'polypeptide(L)'
;MARTGGAGPAGISTFVVPGDTPGISLGANERKMGWNAQPTRAVIFQDARVPVGNRLGEEGIGFKIAMAGLDGGRLNIAACSLGGAQLALEKSLAYMKERRAFGKRLEEFQALQFRLADMATGLEASRTLLWRAAAALDRKDANATQLCAMAKRFVTDTCFEVANQALQLHGGYGYLSEFGIEKIVRDLRVHQILEGTNEIMRLIVARSLVGR
;
A
#
# COMPACT_ATOMS: atom_id res chain seq x y z
N MET A 1 -15.60 -8.91 11.06
CA MET A 1 -16.84 -9.23 10.30
C MET A 1 -17.19 -10.69 10.53
N ALA A 2 -18.48 -10.99 10.64
CA ALA A 2 -18.98 -12.35 10.84
C ALA A 2 -20.21 -12.60 9.98
N ARG A 3 -20.45 -13.86 9.64
CA ARG A 3 -21.68 -14.28 8.97
C ARG A 3 -22.79 -14.46 10.01
N THR A 4 -23.83 -13.69 9.90
CA THR A 4 -25.02 -13.73 10.77
C THR A 4 -26.27 -14.13 10.00
N GLY A 5 -26.26 -14.09 8.69
CA GLY A 5 -27.39 -14.43 7.82
C GLY A 5 -27.01 -15.44 6.72
N GLY A 6 -27.84 -15.52 5.69
CA GLY A 6 -27.69 -16.43 4.56
C GLY A 6 -26.42 -16.23 3.72
N ALA A 7 -26.35 -16.92 2.60
CA ALA A 7 -25.22 -16.80 1.66
C ALA A 7 -25.13 -15.38 1.04
N GLY A 8 -23.92 -15.01 0.59
CA GLY A 8 -23.67 -13.74 -0.09
C GLY A 8 -23.33 -12.58 0.85
N PRO A 9 -23.11 -11.37 0.28
CA PRO A 9 -22.70 -10.18 1.02
C PRO A 9 -23.69 -9.70 2.08
N ALA A 10 -25.00 -9.86 1.81
CA ALA A 10 -26.08 -9.46 2.73
C ALA A 10 -26.17 -10.32 4.00
N GLY A 11 -25.45 -11.44 4.07
CA GLY A 11 -25.37 -12.26 5.28
C GLY A 11 -24.20 -11.91 6.20
N ILE A 12 -23.48 -10.81 5.96
CA ILE A 12 -22.29 -10.40 6.74
C ILE A 12 -22.61 -9.17 7.57
N SER A 13 -22.32 -9.24 8.88
CA SER A 13 -22.41 -8.13 9.83
C SER A 13 -21.04 -7.78 10.39
N THR A 14 -20.87 -6.56 10.86
CA THR A 14 -19.64 -6.06 11.47
C THR A 14 -19.85 -5.86 12.97
N PHE A 15 -18.85 -6.26 13.76
CA PHE A 15 -18.84 -6.11 15.21
C PHE A 15 -17.54 -5.48 15.69
N VAL A 16 -17.63 -4.63 16.72
CA VAL A 16 -16.49 -4.22 17.52
C VAL A 16 -16.28 -5.30 18.60
N VAL A 17 -15.08 -5.86 18.63
CA VAL A 17 -14.73 -6.92 19.58
C VAL A 17 -13.52 -6.45 20.39
N PRO A 18 -13.66 -6.26 21.73
CA PRO A 18 -12.53 -5.95 22.60
C PRO A 18 -11.47 -7.05 22.51
N GLY A 19 -10.19 -6.65 22.54
CA GLY A 19 -9.07 -7.59 22.35
C GLY A 19 -8.90 -8.59 23.50
N ASP A 20 -9.47 -8.30 24.67
CA ASP A 20 -9.49 -9.12 25.87
C ASP A 20 -10.75 -10.00 26.00
N THR A 21 -11.59 -10.03 24.96
CA THR A 21 -12.79 -10.88 24.97
C THR A 21 -12.42 -12.34 25.16
N PRO A 22 -13.02 -13.05 26.15
CA PRO A 22 -12.78 -14.49 26.34
C PRO A 22 -13.08 -15.28 25.06
N GLY A 23 -12.20 -16.23 24.73
CA GLY A 23 -12.28 -17.00 23.50
C GLY A 23 -11.55 -16.39 22.30
N ILE A 24 -10.86 -15.26 22.47
CA ILE A 24 -9.95 -14.71 21.47
C ILE A 24 -8.51 -15.08 21.83
N SER A 25 -7.77 -15.53 20.85
CA SER A 25 -6.34 -15.73 20.94
C SER A 25 -5.62 -15.29 19.67
N LEU A 26 -4.34 -14.93 19.80
CA LEU A 26 -3.51 -14.50 18.69
C LEU A 26 -2.44 -15.56 18.40
N GLY A 27 -2.27 -15.89 17.14
CA GLY A 27 -1.17 -16.73 16.68
C GLY A 27 0.20 -16.05 16.80
N ALA A 28 1.26 -16.78 16.45
CA ALA A 28 2.60 -16.23 16.36
C ALA A 28 2.69 -15.14 15.27
N ASN A 29 3.68 -14.25 15.38
CA ASN A 29 3.98 -13.31 14.30
C ASN A 29 4.47 -14.06 13.05
N GLU A 30 3.91 -13.72 11.92
CA GLU A 30 4.36 -14.23 10.64
C GLU A 30 5.76 -13.69 10.29
N ARG A 31 6.60 -14.55 9.73
CA ARG A 31 7.89 -14.14 9.15
C ARG A 31 7.66 -13.61 7.76
N LYS A 32 7.95 -12.32 7.53
CA LYS A 32 7.67 -11.63 6.27
C LYS A 32 8.94 -11.18 5.58
N MET A 33 8.86 -10.98 4.28
CA MET A 33 9.92 -10.41 3.46
C MET A 33 10.31 -9.00 3.92
N GLY A 34 9.31 -8.18 4.28
CA GLY A 34 9.47 -6.80 4.72
C GLY A 34 8.28 -6.33 5.56
N TRP A 35 8.21 -5.01 5.77
CA TRP A 35 7.15 -4.36 6.54
C TRP A 35 7.01 -4.94 7.96
N ASN A 36 8.13 -5.23 8.58
CA ASN A 36 8.18 -5.93 9.86
C ASN A 36 7.73 -5.06 11.05
N ALA A 37 7.67 -3.73 10.87
CA ALA A 37 7.08 -2.82 11.85
C ALA A 37 5.57 -3.06 12.05
N GLN A 38 4.88 -3.65 11.04
CA GLN A 38 3.49 -4.05 11.11
C GLN A 38 3.41 -5.54 11.46
N PRO A 39 2.99 -5.93 12.69
CA PRO A 39 2.82 -7.34 13.03
C PRO A 39 1.65 -7.94 12.23
N THR A 40 1.80 -9.18 11.82
CA THR A 40 0.76 -9.96 11.15
C THR A 40 0.59 -11.27 11.88
N ARG A 41 -0.65 -11.58 12.30
CA ARG A 41 -0.97 -12.77 13.11
C ARG A 41 -2.33 -13.32 12.72
N ALA A 42 -2.54 -14.61 12.92
CA ALA A 42 -3.88 -15.18 12.96
C ALA A 42 -4.64 -14.64 14.19
N VAL A 43 -5.90 -14.29 13.99
CA VAL A 43 -6.84 -13.99 15.08
C VAL A 43 -7.82 -15.17 15.16
N ILE A 44 -7.83 -15.85 16.28
CA ILE A 44 -8.59 -17.09 16.49
C ILE A 44 -9.76 -16.78 17.43
N PHE A 45 -10.95 -17.21 17.04
CA PHE A 45 -12.16 -17.09 17.83
C PHE A 45 -12.67 -18.50 18.19
N GLN A 46 -12.77 -18.78 19.47
CA GLN A 46 -13.30 -20.05 20.00
C GLN A 46 -14.39 -19.72 21.02
N ASP A 47 -15.64 -19.92 20.61
CA ASP A 47 -16.81 -19.62 21.44
C ASP A 47 -16.84 -18.20 22.03
N ALA A 48 -16.19 -17.25 21.36
CA ALA A 48 -16.12 -15.85 21.79
C ALA A 48 -17.52 -15.22 21.74
N ARG A 49 -18.03 -14.78 22.89
CA ARG A 49 -19.33 -14.14 23.00
C ARG A 49 -19.19 -12.63 22.93
N VAL A 50 -19.83 -12.02 21.97
CA VAL A 50 -19.81 -10.57 21.75
C VAL A 50 -21.22 -10.02 21.96
N PRO A 51 -21.40 -8.98 22.79
CA PRO A 51 -22.73 -8.36 22.99
C PRO A 51 -23.32 -7.87 21.66
N VAL A 52 -24.63 -8.05 21.48
CA VAL A 52 -25.35 -7.58 20.28
C VAL A 52 -25.18 -6.06 20.06
N GLY A 53 -25.08 -5.30 21.13
CA GLY A 53 -24.85 -3.84 21.07
C GLY A 53 -23.49 -3.44 20.45
N ASN A 54 -22.54 -4.36 20.33
CA ASN A 54 -21.28 -4.11 19.66
C ASN A 54 -21.35 -4.25 18.12
N ARG A 55 -22.53 -4.60 17.58
CA ARG A 55 -22.77 -4.63 16.15
C ARG A 55 -22.78 -3.21 15.58
N LEU A 56 -22.03 -2.99 14.52
CA LEU A 56 -22.00 -1.73 13.79
C LEU A 56 -23.11 -1.71 12.73
N GLY A 57 -24.12 -0.89 12.99
CA GLY A 57 -25.28 -0.75 12.11
C GLY A 57 -26.23 -1.95 12.12
N GLU A 58 -27.05 -2.06 11.08
CA GLU A 58 -28.02 -3.14 10.94
C GLU A 58 -27.35 -4.47 10.56
N GLU A 59 -28.06 -5.57 10.82
CA GLU A 59 -27.60 -6.88 10.39
C GLU A 59 -27.56 -6.96 8.86
N GLY A 60 -26.50 -7.60 8.34
CA GLY A 60 -26.33 -7.81 6.89
C GLY A 60 -25.64 -6.68 6.13
N ILE A 61 -25.34 -5.53 6.76
CA ILE A 61 -24.66 -4.42 6.08
C ILE A 61 -23.13 -4.45 6.21
N GLY A 62 -22.55 -5.46 6.87
CA GLY A 62 -21.15 -5.52 7.18
C GLY A 62 -20.24 -5.49 5.94
N PHE A 63 -20.63 -6.14 4.86
CA PHE A 63 -19.88 -6.08 3.61
C PHE A 63 -19.83 -4.66 3.02
N LYS A 64 -20.94 -3.91 3.10
CA LYS A 64 -21.01 -2.51 2.66
C LYS A 64 -20.09 -1.62 3.48
N ILE A 65 -20.04 -1.82 4.81
CA ILE A 65 -19.12 -1.11 5.71
C ILE A 65 -17.67 -1.38 5.32
N ALA A 66 -17.32 -2.65 5.04
CA ALA A 66 -15.97 -3.00 4.61
C ALA A 66 -15.58 -2.33 3.28
N MET A 67 -16.47 -2.36 2.30
CA MET A 67 -16.21 -1.74 1.00
C MET A 67 -16.01 -0.23 1.09
N ALA A 68 -16.78 0.44 1.95
CA ALA A 68 -16.63 1.88 2.18
C ALA A 68 -15.26 2.26 2.76
N GLY A 69 -14.66 1.40 3.58
CA GLY A 69 -13.32 1.63 4.14
C GLY A 69 -12.17 1.39 3.16
N LEU A 70 -12.39 0.58 2.10
CA LEU A 70 -11.32 0.18 1.18
C LEU A 70 -10.77 1.34 0.33
N ASP A 71 -11.59 2.30 -0.07
CA ASP A 71 -11.11 3.42 -0.88
C ASP A 71 -10.10 4.29 -0.11
N GLY A 72 -10.38 4.57 1.17
CA GLY A 72 -9.43 5.21 2.07
C GLY A 72 -8.16 4.39 2.29
N GLY A 73 -8.28 3.08 2.51
CA GLY A 73 -7.15 2.15 2.67
C GLY A 73 -6.23 2.14 1.44
N ARG A 74 -6.80 2.15 0.23
CA ARG A 74 -6.06 2.23 -1.04
C ARG A 74 -5.22 3.50 -1.15
N LEU A 75 -5.77 4.65 -0.75
CA LEU A 75 -5.04 5.91 -0.73
C LEU A 75 -3.94 5.92 0.32
N ASN A 76 -4.20 5.39 1.51
CA ASN A 76 -3.23 5.31 2.59
C ASN A 76 -2.00 4.49 2.17
N ILE A 77 -2.20 3.33 1.55
CA ILE A 77 -1.07 2.51 1.12
C ILE A 77 -0.31 3.12 -0.07
N ALA A 78 -0.99 3.83 -0.95
CA ALA A 78 -0.35 4.61 -1.99
C ALA A 78 0.52 5.74 -1.39
N ALA A 79 0.05 6.43 -0.36
CA ALA A 79 0.80 7.45 0.36
C ALA A 79 2.04 6.87 1.05
N CYS A 80 1.91 5.70 1.71
CA CYS A 80 3.05 4.98 2.30
C CYS A 80 4.11 4.63 1.24
N SER A 81 3.67 4.19 0.05
CA SER A 81 4.56 3.89 -1.07
C SER A 81 5.33 5.13 -1.52
N LEU A 82 4.63 6.24 -1.66
CA LEU A 82 5.21 7.51 -2.10
C LEU A 82 6.28 8.00 -1.12
N GLY A 83 6.02 7.92 0.19
CA GLY A 83 6.99 8.30 1.23
C GLY A 83 8.25 7.45 1.20
N GLY A 84 8.12 6.12 1.07
CA GLY A 84 9.26 5.22 0.96
C GLY A 84 10.10 5.45 -0.29
N ALA A 85 9.46 5.66 -1.44
CA ALA A 85 10.14 5.92 -2.69
C ALA A 85 10.81 7.31 -2.73
N GLN A 86 10.18 8.31 -2.11
CA GLN A 86 10.78 9.63 -1.92
C GLN A 86 12.09 9.55 -1.13
N LEU A 87 12.09 8.84 -0.01
CA LEU A 87 13.30 8.60 0.79
C LEU A 87 14.38 7.87 -0.04
N ALA A 88 14.00 6.89 -0.85
CA ALA A 88 14.93 6.17 -1.71
C ALA A 88 15.59 7.08 -2.75
N LEU A 89 14.83 8.00 -3.36
CA LEU A 89 15.35 9.01 -4.27
C LEU A 89 16.34 9.96 -3.56
N GLU A 90 15.98 10.47 -2.38
CA GLU A 90 16.83 11.38 -1.61
C GLU A 90 18.17 10.72 -1.21
N LYS A 91 18.13 9.47 -0.75
CA LYS A 91 19.34 8.69 -0.46
C LYS A 91 20.20 8.49 -1.72
N SER A 92 19.58 8.23 -2.87
CA SER A 92 20.30 8.08 -4.14
C SER A 92 20.99 9.37 -4.57
N LEU A 93 20.31 10.52 -4.43
CA LEU A 93 20.88 11.84 -4.71
C LEU A 93 22.10 12.12 -3.84
N ALA A 94 22.02 11.84 -2.53
CA ALA A 94 23.13 12.02 -1.60
C ALA A 94 24.31 11.10 -1.96
N TYR A 95 24.02 9.82 -2.17
CA TYR A 95 25.04 8.82 -2.51
C TYR A 95 25.77 9.15 -3.81
N MET A 96 25.07 9.60 -4.85
CA MET A 96 25.69 9.93 -6.15
C MET A 96 26.61 11.14 -6.10
N LYS A 97 26.40 12.06 -5.16
CA LYS A 97 27.28 13.23 -4.92
C LYS A 97 28.61 12.82 -4.26
N GLU A 98 28.64 11.74 -3.52
CA GLU A 98 29.80 11.30 -2.76
C GLU A 98 30.57 10.17 -3.47
N ARG A 99 29.84 9.18 -4.02
CA ARG A 99 30.43 7.99 -4.60
C ARG A 99 31.15 8.28 -5.91
N ARG A 100 32.40 7.80 -6.01
CA ARG A 100 33.22 7.89 -7.21
C ARG A 100 33.42 6.51 -7.85
N ALA A 101 33.37 6.48 -9.18
CA ALA A 101 33.71 5.33 -10.01
C ALA A 101 34.28 5.82 -11.35
N PHE A 102 35.19 5.10 -11.94
CA PHE A 102 35.80 5.46 -13.23
C PHE A 102 36.35 6.91 -13.28
N GLY A 103 36.94 7.39 -12.17
CA GLY A 103 37.54 8.71 -12.06
C GLY A 103 36.56 9.88 -11.84
N LYS A 104 35.26 9.64 -11.83
CA LYS A 104 34.20 10.68 -11.67
C LYS A 104 33.28 10.38 -10.50
N ARG A 105 32.50 11.37 -10.04
CA ARG A 105 31.35 11.13 -9.17
C ARG A 105 30.22 10.49 -9.98
N LEU A 106 29.34 9.73 -9.32
CA LEU A 106 28.23 9.11 -10.02
C LEU A 106 27.27 10.15 -10.62
N GLU A 107 27.11 11.30 -9.98
CA GLU A 107 26.29 12.43 -10.48
C GLU A 107 26.75 13.01 -11.81
N GLU A 108 28.00 12.77 -12.22
CA GLU A 108 28.58 13.27 -13.47
C GLU A 108 28.27 12.37 -14.68
N PHE A 109 27.68 11.19 -14.45
CA PHE A 109 27.32 10.26 -15.53
C PHE A 109 25.90 10.54 -16.04
N GLN A 110 25.78 10.97 -17.30
CA GLN A 110 24.50 11.35 -17.89
C GLN A 110 23.45 10.23 -17.82
N ALA A 111 23.84 8.98 -18.04
CA ALA A 111 22.92 7.83 -17.94
C ALA A 111 22.30 7.68 -16.54
N LEU A 112 23.03 8.06 -15.48
CA LEU A 112 22.52 8.03 -14.11
C LEU A 112 21.67 9.27 -13.81
N GLN A 113 21.99 10.43 -14.40
CA GLN A 113 21.17 11.64 -14.32
C GLN A 113 19.78 11.40 -14.97
N PHE A 114 19.73 10.73 -16.13
CA PHE A 114 18.46 10.37 -16.77
C PHE A 114 17.60 9.49 -15.87
N ARG A 115 18.22 8.50 -15.23
CA ARG A 115 17.51 7.63 -14.29
C ARG A 115 16.92 8.41 -13.11
N LEU A 116 17.65 9.36 -12.54
CA LEU A 116 17.13 10.25 -11.49
C LEU A 116 15.96 11.12 -12.00
N ALA A 117 16.06 11.64 -13.22
CA ALA A 117 14.98 12.43 -13.82
C ALA A 117 13.69 11.62 -13.98
N ASP A 118 13.80 10.36 -14.46
CA ASP A 118 12.68 9.44 -14.59
C ASP A 118 12.05 9.09 -13.22
N MET A 119 12.89 8.80 -12.22
CA MET A 119 12.44 8.54 -10.85
C MET A 119 11.67 9.74 -10.26
N ALA A 120 12.21 10.95 -10.38
CA ALA A 120 11.58 12.17 -9.89
C ALA A 120 10.25 12.46 -10.61
N THR A 121 10.22 12.31 -11.94
CA THR A 121 9.01 12.47 -12.76
C THR A 121 7.92 11.47 -12.36
N GLY A 122 8.29 10.21 -12.17
CA GLY A 122 7.37 9.17 -11.71
C GLY A 122 6.76 9.47 -10.34
N LEU A 123 7.57 9.97 -9.41
CA LEU A 123 7.10 10.38 -8.07
C LEU A 123 6.14 11.55 -8.13
N GLU A 124 6.40 12.57 -8.95
CA GLU A 124 5.53 13.74 -9.07
C GLU A 124 4.19 13.37 -9.74
N ALA A 125 4.22 12.56 -10.79
CA ALA A 125 3.01 12.01 -11.40
C ALA A 125 2.19 11.18 -10.39
N SER A 126 2.88 10.36 -9.57
CA SER A 126 2.26 9.56 -8.51
C SER A 126 1.59 10.44 -7.45
N ARG A 127 2.27 11.49 -7.00
CA ARG A 127 1.76 12.46 -6.02
C ARG A 127 0.51 13.17 -6.53
N THR A 128 0.56 13.65 -7.75
CA THR A 128 -0.55 14.37 -8.38
C THR A 128 -1.78 13.49 -8.53
N LEU A 129 -1.62 12.24 -8.99
CA LEU A 129 -2.72 11.31 -9.11
C LEU A 129 -3.30 10.93 -7.75
N LEU A 130 -2.46 10.72 -6.74
CA LEU A 130 -2.88 10.43 -5.36
C LEU A 130 -3.72 11.59 -4.78
N TRP A 131 -3.27 12.82 -4.93
CA TRP A 131 -4.00 14.00 -4.45
C TRP A 131 -5.35 14.17 -5.18
N ARG A 132 -5.37 13.96 -6.49
CA ARG A 132 -6.61 13.98 -7.26
C ARG A 132 -7.61 12.95 -6.74
N ALA A 133 -7.16 11.74 -6.47
CA ALA A 133 -8.02 10.67 -5.96
C ALA A 133 -8.53 10.98 -4.54
N ALA A 134 -7.67 11.50 -3.65
CA ALA A 134 -8.05 11.91 -2.31
C ALA A 134 -9.11 13.03 -2.34
N ALA A 135 -8.89 14.07 -3.13
CA ALA A 135 -9.85 15.15 -3.28
C ALA A 135 -11.20 14.69 -3.86
N ALA A 136 -11.20 13.71 -4.78
CA ALA A 136 -12.42 13.12 -5.30
C ALA A 136 -13.18 12.31 -4.23
N LEU A 137 -12.45 11.59 -3.38
CA LEU A 137 -13.04 10.84 -2.27
C LEU A 137 -13.67 11.78 -1.24
N ASP A 138 -12.98 12.86 -0.87
CA ASP A 138 -13.49 13.88 0.07
C ASP A 138 -14.76 14.55 -0.44
N ARG A 139 -14.83 14.86 -1.75
CA ARG A 139 -16.03 15.43 -2.39
C ARG A 139 -17.13 14.41 -2.64
N LYS A 140 -16.85 13.11 -2.44
CA LYS A 140 -17.76 12.01 -2.80
C LYS A 140 -18.14 12.00 -4.28
N ASP A 141 -17.17 12.29 -5.14
CA ASP A 141 -17.37 12.29 -6.59
C ASP A 141 -17.81 10.89 -7.07
N ALA A 142 -18.67 10.83 -8.08
CA ALA A 142 -19.21 9.56 -8.60
C ALA A 142 -18.13 8.57 -9.09
N ASN A 143 -16.95 9.07 -9.50
CA ASN A 143 -15.81 8.28 -9.95
C ASN A 143 -14.71 8.12 -8.88
N ALA A 144 -14.97 8.44 -7.61
CA ALA A 144 -13.96 8.39 -6.54
C ALA A 144 -13.33 7.00 -6.41
N THR A 145 -14.13 5.94 -6.34
CA THR A 145 -13.63 4.54 -6.26
C THR A 145 -12.71 4.18 -7.43
N GLN A 146 -13.07 4.61 -8.65
CA GLN A 146 -12.25 4.39 -9.83
C GLN A 146 -10.90 5.11 -9.70
N LEU A 147 -10.91 6.39 -9.28
CA LEU A 147 -9.69 7.17 -9.07
C LEU A 147 -8.82 6.61 -7.95
N CYS A 148 -9.41 6.15 -6.84
CA CYS A 148 -8.69 5.48 -5.77
C CYS A 148 -7.99 4.20 -6.25
N ALA A 149 -8.67 3.40 -7.07
CA ALA A 149 -8.08 2.20 -7.68
C ALA A 149 -6.96 2.53 -8.67
N MET A 150 -7.14 3.55 -9.51
CA MET A 150 -6.09 4.05 -10.41
C MET A 150 -4.86 4.53 -9.63
N ALA A 151 -5.07 5.36 -8.60
CA ALA A 151 -4.01 5.91 -7.78
C ALA A 151 -3.24 4.80 -7.05
N LYS A 152 -3.94 3.89 -6.37
CA LYS A 152 -3.31 2.77 -5.65
C LYS A 152 -2.43 1.97 -6.60
N ARG A 153 -2.96 1.52 -7.74
CA ARG A 153 -2.20 0.72 -8.70
C ARG A 153 -1.00 1.48 -9.25
N PHE A 154 -1.20 2.69 -9.77
CA PHE A 154 -0.14 3.45 -10.42
C PHE A 154 0.98 3.82 -9.43
N VAL A 155 0.60 4.37 -8.27
CA VAL A 155 1.56 4.82 -7.25
C VAL A 155 2.37 3.65 -6.71
N THR A 156 1.74 2.53 -6.37
CA THR A 156 2.49 1.39 -5.80
C THR A 156 3.41 0.71 -6.82
N ASP A 157 3.02 0.64 -8.11
CA ASP A 157 3.89 0.12 -9.18
C ASP A 157 5.09 1.07 -9.42
N THR A 158 4.83 2.37 -9.58
CA THR A 158 5.87 3.38 -9.82
C THR A 158 6.83 3.50 -8.65
N CYS A 159 6.32 3.57 -7.43
CA CYS A 159 7.15 3.72 -6.22
C CYS A 159 8.03 2.49 -5.96
N PHE A 160 7.54 1.29 -6.25
CA PHE A 160 8.35 0.08 -6.17
C PHE A 160 9.49 0.15 -7.19
N GLU A 161 9.22 0.56 -8.43
CA GLU A 161 10.26 0.72 -9.44
C GLU A 161 11.28 1.79 -9.05
N VAL A 162 10.86 2.94 -8.52
CA VAL A 162 11.77 3.98 -8.00
C VAL A 162 12.69 3.41 -6.91
N ALA A 163 12.15 2.66 -5.95
CA ALA A 163 12.97 2.04 -4.91
C ALA A 163 13.96 1.01 -5.48
N ASN A 164 13.54 0.21 -6.47
CA ASN A 164 14.39 -0.74 -7.18
C ASN A 164 15.52 -0.04 -7.96
N GLN A 165 15.23 1.05 -8.64
CA GLN A 165 16.22 1.88 -9.32
C GLN A 165 17.19 2.54 -8.33
N ALA A 166 16.72 2.97 -7.18
CA ALA A 166 17.56 3.50 -6.10
C ALA A 166 18.55 2.45 -5.60
N LEU A 167 18.13 1.21 -5.41
CA LEU A 167 19.00 0.10 -5.07
C LEU A 167 20.06 -0.12 -6.15
N GLN A 168 19.65 -0.10 -7.41
CA GLN A 168 20.57 -0.25 -8.55
C GLN A 168 21.60 0.90 -8.59
N LEU A 169 21.23 2.14 -8.29
CA LEU A 169 22.16 3.29 -8.24
C LEU A 169 23.20 3.15 -7.12
N HIS A 170 22.89 2.48 -6.02
CA HIS A 170 23.85 2.18 -4.96
C HIS A 170 24.77 0.98 -5.28
N GLY A 171 24.43 0.20 -6.33
CA GLY A 171 25.18 -1.00 -6.69
C GLY A 171 25.24 -2.02 -5.54
N GLY A 172 26.38 -2.64 -5.31
CA GLY A 172 26.54 -3.62 -4.22
C GLY A 172 26.21 -3.07 -2.83
N TYR A 173 26.46 -1.79 -2.58
CA TYR A 173 26.10 -1.15 -1.31
C TYR A 173 24.58 -1.04 -1.09
N GLY A 174 23.78 -0.92 -2.15
CA GLY A 174 22.32 -0.93 -2.05
C GLY A 174 21.75 -2.27 -1.56
N TYR A 175 22.51 -3.35 -1.71
CA TYR A 175 22.13 -4.69 -1.26
C TYR A 175 22.49 -4.97 0.21
N LEU A 176 23.29 -4.10 0.84
CA LEU A 176 23.71 -4.21 2.23
C LEU A 176 22.69 -3.48 3.14
N SER A 177 22.35 -4.11 4.25
CA SER A 177 21.36 -3.58 5.22
C SER A 177 21.78 -2.25 5.85
N GLU A 178 23.07 -1.97 5.96
CA GLU A 178 23.61 -0.72 6.51
C GLU A 178 23.11 0.53 5.74
N PHE A 179 22.92 0.42 4.43
CA PHE A 179 22.44 1.52 3.60
C PHE A 179 20.91 1.69 3.65
N GLY A 180 20.19 0.64 4.05
CA GLY A 180 18.75 0.65 4.25
C GLY A 180 17.89 0.77 2.97
N ILE A 181 18.51 0.77 1.79
CA ILE A 181 17.78 0.82 0.51
C ILE A 181 17.07 -0.51 0.25
N GLU A 182 17.72 -1.64 0.52
CA GLU A 182 17.15 -2.98 0.37
C GLU A 182 15.87 -3.14 1.22
N LYS A 183 15.87 -2.53 2.43
CA LYS A 183 14.69 -2.53 3.29
C LYS A 183 13.52 -1.82 2.63
N ILE A 184 13.74 -0.66 2.02
CA ILE A 184 12.69 0.08 1.32
C ILE A 184 12.10 -0.77 0.19
N VAL A 185 12.92 -1.42 -0.62
CA VAL A 185 12.45 -2.32 -1.69
C VAL A 185 11.60 -3.45 -1.14
N ARG A 186 12.04 -4.12 -0.08
CA ARG A 186 11.29 -5.22 0.56
C ARG A 186 9.95 -4.73 1.14
N ASP A 187 9.96 -3.57 1.78
CA ASP A 187 8.75 -2.99 2.39
C ASP A 187 7.74 -2.58 1.32
N LEU A 188 8.17 -1.93 0.24
CA LEU A 188 7.26 -1.47 -0.81
C LEU A 188 6.69 -2.61 -1.67
N ARG A 189 7.33 -3.78 -1.70
CA ARG A 189 6.86 -4.91 -2.51
C ARG A 189 5.45 -5.35 -2.13
N VAL A 190 5.10 -5.34 -0.85
CA VAL A 190 3.78 -5.78 -0.40
C VAL A 190 2.67 -4.79 -0.78
N HIS A 191 2.98 -3.53 -1.02
CA HIS A 191 1.99 -2.51 -1.37
C HIS A 191 1.27 -2.78 -2.69
N GLN A 192 1.88 -3.54 -3.60
CA GLN A 192 1.23 -3.99 -4.83
C GLN A 192 0.20 -5.10 -4.58
N ILE A 193 0.23 -5.73 -3.39
CA ILE A 193 -0.56 -6.92 -3.04
C ILE A 193 -1.70 -6.57 -2.09
N LEU A 194 -1.41 -5.86 -1.00
CA LEU A 194 -2.41 -5.53 0.03
C LEU A 194 -3.39 -4.44 -0.43
N GLU A 195 -4.47 -4.24 0.34
CA GLU A 195 -5.59 -3.33 0.02
C GLU A 195 -6.26 -3.64 -1.34
N GLY A 196 -6.18 -4.90 -1.73
CA GLY A 196 -6.52 -5.43 -3.05
C GLY A 196 -5.32 -5.40 -4.00
N THR A 197 -5.03 -6.54 -4.63
CA THR A 197 -3.89 -6.61 -5.55
C THR A 197 -4.04 -5.64 -6.72
N ASN A 198 -2.94 -5.29 -7.37
CA ASN A 198 -3.00 -4.37 -8.51
C ASN A 198 -3.79 -4.94 -9.70
N GLU A 199 -3.99 -6.27 -9.77
CA GLU A 199 -4.91 -6.93 -10.71
C GLU A 199 -6.36 -6.61 -10.37
N ILE A 200 -6.73 -6.63 -9.08
CA ILE A 200 -8.07 -6.21 -8.63
C ILE A 200 -8.30 -4.73 -8.91
N MET A 201 -7.30 -3.89 -8.74
CA MET A 201 -7.41 -2.46 -9.11
C MET A 201 -7.70 -2.28 -10.60
N ARG A 202 -7.03 -3.04 -11.48
CA ARG A 202 -7.30 -3.04 -12.93
C ARG A 202 -8.73 -3.48 -13.22
N LEU A 203 -9.22 -4.50 -12.52
CA LEU A 203 -10.59 -4.98 -12.67
C LEU A 203 -11.63 -3.91 -12.28
N ILE A 204 -11.42 -3.20 -11.16
CA ILE A 204 -12.30 -2.10 -10.71
C ILE A 204 -12.34 -1.00 -11.76
N VAL A 205 -11.19 -0.56 -12.24
CA VAL A 205 -11.09 0.48 -13.28
C VAL A 205 -11.79 0.04 -14.56
N ALA A 206 -11.51 -1.17 -15.04
CA ALA A 206 -12.11 -1.70 -16.26
C ALA A 206 -13.63 -1.79 -16.17
N ARG A 207 -14.17 -2.31 -15.05
CA ARG A 207 -15.63 -2.40 -14.81
C ARG A 207 -16.30 -1.03 -14.81
N SER A 208 -15.67 -0.05 -14.19
CA SER A 208 -16.17 1.33 -14.20
C SER A 208 -16.23 1.93 -15.61
N LEU A 209 -15.25 1.61 -16.47
CA LEU A 209 -15.19 2.11 -17.84
C LEU A 209 -16.21 1.45 -18.78
N VAL A 210 -16.53 0.17 -18.56
CA VAL A 210 -17.49 -0.57 -19.40
C VAL A 210 -18.91 -0.60 -18.81
N GLY A 211 -19.17 0.12 -17.73
CA GLY A 211 -20.50 0.24 -17.13
C GLY A 211 -21.01 -1.04 -16.46
N ARG A 212 -20.14 -1.80 -15.78
CA ARG A 212 -20.47 -3.07 -15.09
C ARG A 212 -20.21 -2.99 -13.59
#